data_f616df4742ab9c175f50a71c619dac7f
#
_entry.id   f616df4742ab9c175f50a71c619dac7f
#
_cell.length_a   1.000
_cell.length_b   1.000
_cell.length_c   1.000
_cell.angle_alpha   90.00
_cell.angle_beta   90.00
_cell.angle_gamma   90.00
#
_symmetry.space_group_name_H-M   'P 1'
#
loop_
_entity.id
_entity.type
_entity.pdbx_description
1 polymer ?
#
loop_
_entity_poly.entity_id
_entity_poly.type
_entity_poly.pdbx_seq_one_letter_code
_entity_poly.pdbx_strand_id
1 'polypeptide(L)'
;VTLPVALMDATYKSVNTNPWRFVPAESVKSFSCPERSDILSVTPQERIEAWEEDAMLGLGHFWKQVQARKAETATPEFADRSDAGRHLAETLQISQSLSSVAGDPVVVAVPRGGVPVAFEVAQRLGLHLDLLILRRIAAPGHPEFSIGAVVDAKEPIVHIDEASVRRFPLPPGYLNTERQHQIAEVDRHHRMYFGEDHADEHDLAGRHVILIDEGLSDAGSMEVSIHALRQLGVAIITLAVPVASQDTLDAIRDKVEDVVCLSIPPSFGDVGDHYEDFPETTDQDVVRLLTEARRSERLLN
;
A
#
# COMPACT_ATOMS: atom_id res chain seq x y z
N VAL A 1 7.66 -40.76 40.86
CA VAL A 1 6.97 -39.54 41.30
C VAL A 1 6.53 -38.85 40.03
N THR A 2 5.25 -39.01 39.73
CA THR A 2 4.57 -38.43 38.55
C THR A 2 4.26 -36.97 38.81
N LEU A 3 4.79 -36.07 37.98
CA LEU A 3 4.41 -34.66 37.98
C LEU A 3 3.13 -34.51 37.16
N PRO A 4 2.17 -33.69 37.57
CA PRO A 4 0.88 -33.55 36.88
C PRO A 4 0.97 -32.76 35.58
N VAL A 5 0.21 -33.24 34.59
CA VAL A 5 0.10 -32.76 33.19
C VAL A 5 -0.40 -31.31 33.01
N ALA A 6 -0.76 -30.64 34.11
CA ALA A 6 -1.39 -29.33 34.08
C ALA A 6 -0.44 -28.13 33.94
N LEU A 7 0.88 -28.33 33.90
CA LEU A 7 1.87 -27.24 33.83
C LEU A 7 2.55 -27.09 32.43
N MET A 8 2.15 -27.88 31.46
CA MET A 8 2.73 -27.81 30.10
C MET A 8 1.96 -26.91 29.14
N ASP A 9 0.77 -26.42 29.51
CA ASP A 9 -0.09 -25.64 28.57
C ASP A 9 0.12 -24.11 28.63
N ALA A 10 0.81 -23.61 29.67
CA ALA A 10 0.95 -22.16 29.86
C ALA A 10 2.20 -21.53 29.22
N THR A 11 3.19 -22.34 28.82
CA THR A 11 4.46 -21.83 28.24
C THR A 11 4.54 -21.93 26.73
N TYR A 12 3.52 -22.49 26.07
CA TYR A 12 3.54 -22.70 24.60
C TYR A 12 2.74 -21.66 23.80
N LYS A 13 2.18 -20.63 24.44
CA LYS A 13 1.36 -19.60 23.77
C LYS A 13 2.09 -18.30 23.42
N SER A 14 3.38 -18.15 23.68
CA SER A 14 4.07 -16.88 23.46
C SER A 14 5.25 -16.90 22.49
N VAL A 15 5.56 -18.03 21.83
CA VAL A 15 6.63 -18.05 20.82
C VAL A 15 6.17 -18.91 19.64
N ASN A 16 5.24 -18.39 18.85
CA ASN A 16 4.86 -19.03 17.60
C ASN A 16 4.98 -18.05 16.42
N THR A 17 6.20 -17.54 16.23
CA THR A 17 6.64 -16.95 14.98
C THR A 17 7.73 -17.85 14.38
N ASN A 18 7.37 -19.11 14.08
CA ASN A 18 8.24 -19.99 13.35
C ASN A 18 7.82 -19.95 11.87
N PRO A 19 8.61 -19.34 10.96
CA PRO A 19 8.32 -19.26 9.55
C PRO A 19 8.25 -20.61 8.83
N TRP A 20 8.52 -21.73 9.52
CA TRP A 20 8.62 -23.07 8.97
C TRP A 20 7.30 -23.85 8.90
N ARG A 21 6.18 -23.29 9.25
CA ARG A 21 4.91 -24.02 9.34
C ARG A 21 4.16 -24.24 8.02
N PHE A 22 4.70 -23.77 6.88
CA PHE A 22 4.04 -23.86 5.58
C PHE A 22 4.84 -24.62 4.49
N VAL A 23 5.80 -25.44 4.86
CA VAL A 23 6.43 -26.35 3.89
C VAL A 23 5.72 -27.70 3.98
N PRO A 24 5.01 -28.17 2.92
CA PRO A 24 4.41 -29.50 2.90
C PRO A 24 5.49 -30.55 3.11
N ALA A 25 5.21 -31.53 3.97
CA ALA A 25 6.15 -32.62 4.35
C ALA A 25 6.70 -33.43 3.16
N GLU A 26 6.09 -33.31 1.98
CA GLU A 26 6.55 -33.97 0.75
C GLU A 26 7.72 -33.28 0.05
N SER A 27 7.98 -31.99 0.35
CA SER A 27 9.10 -31.26 -0.25
C SER A 27 10.45 -31.48 0.45
N VAL A 28 10.46 -32.18 1.58
CA VAL A 28 11.68 -32.38 2.40
C VAL A 28 12.40 -33.72 2.07
N LYS A 29 11.93 -34.49 1.09
CA LYS A 29 12.47 -35.84 0.80
C LYS A 29 13.79 -35.89 0.04
N SER A 30 14.46 -34.79 -0.26
CA SER A 30 15.74 -34.80 -1.01
C SER A 30 16.94 -34.25 -0.25
N PHE A 31 16.84 -33.96 1.05
CA PHE A 31 18.02 -33.67 1.86
C PHE A 31 18.59 -34.96 2.45
N SER A 32 19.74 -35.41 1.94
CA SER A 32 20.52 -36.41 2.62
C SER A 32 21.07 -35.84 3.91
N CYS A 33 20.51 -36.28 5.03
CA CYS A 33 21.05 -35.98 6.35
C CYS A 33 22.46 -36.59 6.45
N PRO A 34 23.51 -35.84 6.80
CA PRO A 34 24.83 -36.40 7.05
C PRO A 34 24.72 -37.45 8.15
N GLU A 35 25.50 -38.57 8.02
CA GLU A 35 25.45 -39.65 8.97
C GLU A 35 25.85 -39.17 10.38
N ARG A 36 25.25 -39.77 11.38
CA ARG A 36 25.39 -39.39 12.79
C ARG A 36 26.83 -39.42 13.32
N SER A 37 27.74 -40.10 12.61
CA SER A 37 29.17 -40.19 12.88
C SER A 37 29.97 -38.93 12.56
N ASP A 38 29.49 -38.12 11.60
CA ASP A 38 30.21 -36.91 11.14
C ASP A 38 29.94 -35.68 11.99
N ILE A 39 28.87 -35.72 12.78
CA ILE A 39 28.46 -34.61 13.64
C ILE A 39 29.25 -34.55 14.97
N LEU A 40 29.87 -35.63 15.38
CA LEU A 40 30.54 -35.74 16.68
C LEU A 40 32.01 -35.27 16.68
N SER A 41 32.60 -34.97 15.51
CA SER A 41 33.99 -34.53 15.40
C SER A 41 34.20 -33.04 15.30
N VAL A 42 33.12 -32.21 15.27
CA VAL A 42 33.15 -30.74 15.06
C VAL A 42 32.72 -30.05 16.33
N THR A 43 33.38 -28.95 16.69
CA THR A 43 33.06 -28.18 17.85
C THR A 43 31.67 -27.49 17.73
N PRO A 44 31.00 -27.14 18.85
CA PRO A 44 29.70 -26.44 18.78
C PRO A 44 29.76 -25.14 17.98
N GLN A 45 30.88 -24.43 17.99
CA GLN A 45 31.11 -23.19 17.28
C GLN A 45 31.19 -23.42 15.76
N GLU A 46 31.98 -24.38 15.33
CA GLU A 46 32.12 -24.77 13.91
C GLU A 46 30.79 -25.31 13.35
N ARG A 47 29.95 -25.90 14.18
CA ARG A 47 28.61 -26.33 13.79
C ARG A 47 27.67 -25.17 13.57
N ILE A 48 27.77 -24.10 14.37
CA ILE A 48 26.95 -22.90 14.20
C ILE A 48 27.37 -22.15 12.93
N GLU A 49 28.66 -21.98 12.69
CA GLU A 49 29.21 -21.30 11.52
C GLU A 49 28.89 -22.04 10.20
N ALA A 50 29.03 -23.36 10.18
CA ALA A 50 28.67 -24.20 9.03
C ALA A 50 27.14 -24.20 8.78
N TRP A 51 26.33 -24.12 9.85
CA TRP A 51 24.87 -24.00 9.75
C TRP A 51 24.43 -22.64 9.20
N GLU A 52 25.11 -21.57 9.62
CA GLU A 52 24.83 -20.20 9.13
C GLU A 52 25.24 -20.04 7.66
N GLU A 53 26.38 -20.62 7.23
CA GLU A 53 26.82 -20.57 5.84
C GLU A 53 25.94 -21.41 4.91
N ASP A 54 25.59 -22.63 5.27
CA ASP A 54 24.71 -23.51 4.48
C ASP A 54 23.25 -23.01 4.49
N ALA A 55 22.78 -22.45 5.59
CA ALA A 55 21.45 -21.86 5.67
C ALA A 55 21.36 -20.59 4.82
N MET A 56 22.38 -19.74 4.82
CA MET A 56 22.44 -18.54 3.98
C MET A 56 22.54 -18.89 2.49
N LEU A 57 23.37 -19.87 2.10
CA LEU A 57 23.50 -20.32 0.72
C LEU A 57 22.27 -21.07 0.23
N GLY A 58 21.67 -21.92 1.06
CA GLY A 58 20.46 -22.67 0.75
C GLY A 58 19.23 -21.78 0.66
N LEU A 59 19.09 -20.80 1.57
CA LEU A 59 18.02 -19.82 1.53
C LEU A 59 18.17 -18.87 0.33
N GLY A 60 19.37 -18.44 -0.01
CA GLY A 60 19.63 -17.60 -1.18
C GLY A 60 19.26 -18.32 -2.49
N HIS A 61 19.52 -19.61 -2.60
CA HIS A 61 19.12 -20.43 -3.77
C HIS A 61 17.61 -20.72 -3.77
N PHE A 62 17.05 -21.01 -2.62
CA PHE A 62 15.62 -21.21 -2.42
C PHE A 62 14.81 -19.94 -2.76
N TRP A 63 15.24 -18.78 -2.24
CA TRP A 63 14.60 -17.51 -2.55
C TRP A 63 14.76 -17.12 -4.02
N LYS A 64 15.91 -17.36 -4.65
CA LYS A 64 16.08 -17.18 -6.10
C LYS A 64 15.18 -18.12 -6.91
N GLN A 65 15.00 -19.37 -6.49
CA GLN A 65 14.07 -20.29 -7.14
C GLN A 65 12.60 -19.94 -6.89
N VAL A 66 12.27 -19.43 -5.69
CA VAL A 66 10.92 -18.94 -5.38
C VAL A 66 10.62 -17.69 -6.20
N GLN A 67 11.56 -16.74 -6.32
CA GLN A 67 11.42 -15.57 -7.18
C GLN A 67 11.35 -15.93 -8.67
N ALA A 68 12.19 -16.88 -9.13
CA ALA A 68 12.12 -17.38 -10.50
C ALA A 68 10.79 -18.10 -10.79
N ARG A 69 10.27 -18.90 -9.85
CA ARG A 69 8.92 -19.51 -9.98
C ARG A 69 7.79 -18.50 -9.90
N LYS A 70 7.94 -17.40 -9.12
CA LYS A 70 6.97 -16.29 -9.13
C LYS A 70 6.95 -15.58 -10.48
N ALA A 71 8.11 -15.41 -11.13
CA ALA A 71 8.18 -14.84 -12.46
C ALA A 71 7.57 -15.76 -13.56
N GLU A 72 7.45 -17.06 -13.28
CA GLU A 72 6.91 -18.05 -14.25
C GLU A 72 5.38 -18.26 -14.16
N THR A 73 4.67 -17.70 -13.14
CA THR A 73 3.25 -18.07 -12.88
C THR A 73 2.28 -16.90 -12.69
N ALA A 74 2.71 -15.67 -12.66
CA ALA A 74 1.80 -14.53 -12.66
C ALA A 74 1.68 -13.99 -14.09
N THR A 75 0.64 -14.40 -14.81
CA THR A 75 0.15 -13.62 -15.95
C THR A 75 -0.31 -12.28 -15.37
N PRO A 76 0.19 -11.14 -15.85
CA PRO A 76 -0.31 -9.84 -15.45
C PRO A 76 -1.84 -9.80 -15.62
N GLU A 77 -2.53 -9.20 -14.66
CA GLU A 77 -3.99 -9.18 -14.66
C GLU A 77 -4.52 -8.01 -15.49
N PHE A 78 -3.70 -6.97 -15.64
CA PHE A 78 -4.04 -5.74 -16.37
C PHE A 78 -2.98 -5.43 -17.41
N ALA A 79 -3.41 -4.95 -18.58
CA ALA A 79 -2.47 -4.51 -19.61
C ALA A 79 -1.68 -3.27 -19.15
N ASP A 80 -2.35 -2.31 -18.54
CA ASP A 80 -1.80 -1.09 -17.97
C ASP A 80 -2.74 -0.48 -16.91
N ARG A 81 -2.37 0.67 -16.32
CA ARG A 81 -3.19 1.39 -15.33
C ARG A 81 -4.53 1.87 -15.91
N SER A 82 -4.58 2.24 -17.19
CA SER A 82 -5.83 2.65 -17.84
C SER A 82 -6.77 1.46 -18.01
N ASP A 83 -6.23 0.29 -18.34
CA ASP A 83 -7.00 -0.95 -18.43
C ASP A 83 -7.60 -1.33 -17.08
N ALA A 84 -6.79 -1.30 -16.01
CA ALA A 84 -7.24 -1.52 -14.64
C ALA A 84 -8.34 -0.52 -14.23
N GLY A 85 -8.18 0.76 -14.58
CA GLY A 85 -9.18 1.80 -14.33
C GLY A 85 -10.52 1.55 -15.02
N ARG A 86 -10.48 1.04 -16.26
CA ARG A 86 -11.70 0.66 -16.99
C ARG A 86 -12.46 -0.46 -16.31
N HIS A 87 -11.78 -1.52 -15.88
CA HIS A 87 -12.38 -2.64 -15.14
C HIS A 87 -12.93 -2.19 -13.77
N LEU A 88 -12.19 -1.29 -13.09
CA LEU A 88 -12.62 -0.76 -11.81
C LEU A 88 -13.90 0.07 -11.94
N ALA A 89 -14.01 0.90 -12.98
CA ALA A 89 -15.21 1.66 -13.29
C ALA A 89 -16.43 0.77 -13.54
N GLU A 90 -16.27 -0.31 -14.30
CA GLU A 90 -17.34 -1.29 -14.58
C GLU A 90 -17.83 -1.93 -13.28
N THR A 91 -16.93 -2.30 -12.39
CA THR A 91 -17.28 -2.89 -11.08
C THR A 91 -17.99 -1.88 -10.18
N LEU A 92 -17.53 -0.63 -10.16
CA LEU A 92 -18.16 0.44 -9.38
C LEU A 92 -19.56 0.79 -9.88
N GLN A 93 -19.82 0.75 -11.20
CA GLN A 93 -21.17 0.94 -11.75
C GLN A 93 -22.19 -0.08 -11.26
N ILE A 94 -21.76 -1.31 -11.08
CA ILE A 94 -22.63 -2.43 -10.63
C ILE A 94 -22.82 -2.37 -9.11
N SER A 95 -21.85 -1.78 -8.39
CA SER A 95 -21.91 -1.64 -6.93
C SER A 95 -23.05 -0.69 -6.52
N GLN A 96 -23.89 -1.14 -5.58
CA GLN A 96 -24.95 -0.29 -5.02
C GLN A 96 -24.42 0.82 -4.13
N SER A 97 -23.12 0.84 -3.82
CA SER A 97 -22.45 1.82 -2.96
C SER A 97 -22.60 3.25 -3.48
N LEU A 98 -22.72 3.43 -4.78
CA LEU A 98 -22.90 4.75 -5.40
C LEU A 98 -24.35 5.26 -5.28
N SER A 99 -25.31 4.40 -4.95
CA SER A 99 -26.75 4.72 -5.03
C SER A 99 -27.37 5.35 -3.77
N SER A 100 -26.64 5.44 -2.66
CA SER A 100 -27.22 5.71 -1.34
C SER A 100 -26.92 7.10 -0.75
N VAL A 101 -26.22 7.98 -1.45
CA VAL A 101 -25.73 9.25 -0.90
C VAL A 101 -26.33 10.47 -1.61
N ALA A 102 -26.64 11.50 -0.86
CA ALA A 102 -27.09 12.78 -1.39
C ALA A 102 -25.90 13.50 -2.06
N GLY A 103 -25.91 13.56 -3.38
CA GLY A 103 -24.91 14.25 -4.22
C GLY A 103 -24.03 13.29 -5.00
N ASP A 104 -23.43 13.80 -6.07
CA ASP A 104 -22.52 13.01 -6.90
C ASP A 104 -21.21 12.75 -6.15
N PRO A 105 -20.72 11.49 -6.16
CA PRO A 105 -19.42 11.16 -5.60
C PRO A 105 -18.28 11.94 -6.28
N VAL A 106 -17.17 12.10 -5.58
CA VAL A 106 -15.93 12.66 -6.10
C VAL A 106 -14.90 11.53 -6.19
N VAL A 107 -14.28 11.37 -7.35
CA VAL A 107 -13.13 10.48 -7.51
C VAL A 107 -11.89 11.21 -7.04
N VAL A 108 -11.19 10.65 -6.06
CA VAL A 108 -9.97 11.23 -5.49
C VAL A 108 -8.82 10.26 -5.70
N ALA A 109 -7.82 10.67 -6.46
CA ALA A 109 -6.64 9.86 -6.74
C ALA A 109 -5.50 10.15 -5.76
N VAL A 110 -4.78 9.11 -5.38
CA VAL A 110 -3.47 9.25 -4.72
C VAL A 110 -2.39 9.40 -5.81
N PRO A 111 -1.74 10.57 -5.94
CA PRO A 111 -0.71 10.76 -6.95
C PRO A 111 0.59 9.99 -6.61
N ARG A 112 1.36 9.56 -7.61
CA ARG A 112 1.15 9.77 -9.04
C ARG A 112 0.46 8.58 -9.71
N GLY A 113 0.75 7.37 -9.25
CA GLY A 113 0.35 6.13 -9.90
C GLY A 113 -1.16 5.89 -9.94
N GLY A 114 -1.91 6.31 -8.91
CA GLY A 114 -3.38 6.21 -8.89
C GLY A 114 -4.09 7.09 -9.91
N VAL A 115 -3.43 8.13 -10.45
CA VAL A 115 -4.09 9.10 -11.34
C VAL A 115 -4.57 8.51 -12.66
N PRO A 116 -3.80 7.69 -13.39
CA PRO A 116 -4.29 7.06 -14.61
C PRO A 116 -5.49 6.14 -14.37
N VAL A 117 -5.49 5.39 -13.27
CA VAL A 117 -6.62 4.53 -12.87
C VAL A 117 -7.87 5.37 -12.58
N ALA A 118 -7.71 6.39 -11.74
CA ALA A 118 -8.79 7.28 -11.33
C ALA A 118 -9.38 8.09 -12.50
N PHE A 119 -8.55 8.50 -13.44
CA PHE A 119 -8.98 9.19 -14.66
C PHE A 119 -9.98 8.36 -15.46
N GLU A 120 -9.70 7.08 -15.69
CA GLU A 120 -10.61 6.18 -16.42
C GLU A 120 -11.92 5.99 -15.64
N VAL A 121 -11.84 5.87 -14.31
CA VAL A 121 -13.03 5.77 -13.47
C VAL A 121 -13.86 7.04 -13.53
N ALA A 122 -13.26 8.21 -13.36
CA ALA A 122 -13.95 9.49 -13.41
C ALA A 122 -14.62 9.73 -14.77
N GLN A 123 -13.91 9.46 -15.88
CA GLN A 123 -14.47 9.60 -17.22
C GLN A 123 -15.68 8.68 -17.45
N ARG A 124 -15.58 7.40 -17.07
CA ARG A 124 -16.64 6.43 -17.35
C ARG A 124 -17.88 6.64 -16.50
N LEU A 125 -17.68 7.10 -15.26
CA LEU A 125 -18.79 7.39 -14.35
C LEU A 125 -19.34 8.81 -14.49
N GLY A 126 -18.68 9.69 -15.27
CA GLY A 126 -19.06 11.10 -15.39
C GLY A 126 -18.88 11.88 -14.09
N LEU A 127 -17.88 11.53 -13.30
CA LEU A 127 -17.59 12.11 -11.97
C LEU A 127 -16.42 13.08 -12.02
N HIS A 128 -16.40 14.00 -11.08
CA HIS A 128 -15.26 14.91 -10.88
C HIS A 128 -14.02 14.14 -10.41
N LEU A 129 -12.85 14.49 -10.98
CA LEU A 129 -11.55 13.95 -10.59
C LEU A 129 -10.78 14.99 -9.79
N ASP A 130 -10.40 14.62 -8.56
CA ASP A 130 -9.54 15.40 -7.68
C ASP A 130 -8.33 14.56 -7.20
N LEU A 131 -7.38 15.21 -6.53
CA LEU A 131 -6.17 14.57 -6.01
C LEU A 131 -6.07 14.73 -4.50
N LEU A 132 -5.62 13.68 -3.83
CA LEU A 132 -5.13 13.76 -2.47
C LEU A 132 -3.61 13.79 -2.46
N ILE A 133 -3.01 14.99 -2.50
CA ILE A 133 -1.55 15.14 -2.48
C ILE A 133 -1.04 14.86 -1.07
N LEU A 134 -0.20 13.84 -0.94
CA LEU A 134 0.37 13.40 0.32
C LEU A 134 1.89 13.29 0.22
N ARG A 135 2.61 13.75 1.25
CA ARG A 135 4.06 13.63 1.39
C ARG A 135 4.41 13.01 2.73
N ARG A 136 5.13 11.88 2.70
CA ARG A 136 5.57 11.19 3.92
C ARG A 136 6.69 11.96 4.61
N ILE A 137 6.67 11.98 5.94
CA ILE A 137 7.76 12.43 6.79
C ILE A 137 8.58 11.19 7.13
N ALA A 138 9.79 11.09 6.59
CA ALA A 138 10.65 9.93 6.82
C ALA A 138 11.33 9.96 8.19
N ALA A 139 11.74 8.81 8.70
CA ALA A 139 12.62 8.74 9.88
C ALA A 139 14.05 9.16 9.50
N PRO A 140 14.80 9.79 10.42
CA PRO A 140 16.16 10.26 10.15
C PRO A 140 17.09 9.10 9.78
N GLY A 141 17.70 9.18 8.60
CA GLY A 141 18.59 8.12 8.08
C GLY A 141 17.87 6.87 7.55
N HIS A 142 16.54 6.85 7.58
CA HIS A 142 15.71 5.74 7.19
C HIS A 142 14.57 6.21 6.28
N PRO A 143 14.83 6.53 5.01
CA PRO A 143 13.82 7.05 4.09
C PRO A 143 12.67 6.06 3.79
N GLU A 144 12.91 4.78 4.00
CA GLU A 144 11.91 3.71 3.87
C GLU A 144 10.87 3.69 5.00
N PHE A 145 11.20 4.25 6.18
CA PHE A 145 10.28 4.32 7.33
C PHE A 145 9.61 5.68 7.44
N SER A 146 8.29 5.69 7.43
CA SER A 146 7.49 6.90 7.68
C SER A 146 7.23 7.08 9.17
N ILE A 147 7.40 8.30 9.67
CA ILE A 147 7.02 8.73 11.02
C ILE A 147 5.85 9.72 11.01
N GLY A 148 5.31 10.00 9.82
CA GLY A 148 4.19 10.90 9.64
C GLY A 148 4.00 11.26 8.17
N ALA A 149 3.03 12.13 7.93
CA ALA A 149 2.79 12.69 6.60
C ALA A 149 2.21 14.09 6.67
N VAL A 150 2.37 14.82 5.56
CA VAL A 150 1.69 16.08 5.27
C VAL A 150 0.73 15.84 4.12
N VAL A 151 -0.49 16.28 4.27
CA VAL A 151 -1.54 16.17 3.25
C VAL A 151 -1.98 17.57 2.83
N ASP A 152 -2.21 17.72 1.54
CA ASP A 152 -2.72 18.94 0.93
C ASP A 152 -4.15 19.23 1.42
N ALA A 153 -4.37 20.45 1.86
CA ALA A 153 -5.65 20.98 2.28
C ALA A 153 -5.53 22.50 2.34
N LYS A 154 -6.67 23.21 2.51
CA LYS A 154 -6.68 24.66 2.71
C LYS A 154 -5.70 25.10 3.81
N GLU A 155 -5.63 24.34 4.89
CA GLU A 155 -4.53 24.37 5.87
C GLU A 155 -3.89 22.97 5.86
N PRO A 156 -2.58 22.83 5.53
CA PRO A 156 -1.95 21.52 5.41
C PRO A 156 -2.17 20.66 6.66
N ILE A 157 -2.71 19.46 6.46
CA ILE A 157 -2.93 18.50 7.54
C ILE A 157 -1.62 17.76 7.79
N VAL A 158 -1.13 17.80 9.03
CA VAL A 158 0.07 17.10 9.44
C VAL A 158 -0.30 15.98 10.40
N HIS A 159 -0.08 14.76 9.98
CA HIS A 159 -0.23 13.57 10.82
C HIS A 159 1.14 13.08 11.27
N ILE A 160 1.32 12.84 12.58
CA ILE A 160 2.54 12.27 13.16
C ILE A 160 2.17 10.96 13.85
N ASP A 161 2.82 9.88 13.45
CA ASP A 161 2.71 8.60 14.13
C ASP A 161 3.66 8.56 15.34
N GLU A 162 3.10 8.84 16.51
CA GLU A 162 3.85 8.83 17.76
C GLU A 162 4.49 7.46 18.08
N ALA A 163 3.91 6.36 17.63
CA ALA A 163 4.47 5.03 17.86
C ALA A 163 5.76 4.86 17.02
N SER A 164 5.73 5.25 15.76
CA SER A 164 6.91 5.28 14.89
C SER A 164 7.95 6.27 15.37
N VAL A 165 7.54 7.48 15.80
CA VAL A 165 8.47 8.47 16.39
C VAL A 165 9.22 7.91 17.59
N ARG A 166 8.58 7.15 18.48
CA ARG A 166 9.24 6.52 19.64
C ARG A 166 10.27 5.45 19.27
N ARG A 167 10.21 4.90 18.07
CA ARG A 167 11.16 3.86 17.60
C ARG A 167 12.47 4.43 17.07
N PHE A 168 12.48 5.70 16.66
CA PHE A 168 13.65 6.35 16.07
C PHE A 168 14.12 7.51 16.94
N PRO A 169 15.43 7.62 17.26
CA PRO A 169 15.98 8.77 17.96
C PRO A 169 15.96 9.98 17.04
N LEU A 170 15.05 10.92 17.28
CA LEU A 170 14.95 12.14 16.49
C LEU A 170 15.95 13.19 16.98
N PRO A 171 16.80 13.75 16.09
CA PRO A 171 17.61 14.93 16.43
C PRO A 171 16.73 16.11 16.83
N PRO A 172 17.20 16.99 17.74
CA PRO A 172 16.46 18.19 18.09
C PRO A 172 16.10 19.02 16.87
N GLY A 173 14.82 19.39 16.74
CA GLY A 173 14.32 20.18 15.63
C GLY A 173 14.04 19.43 14.33
N TYR A 174 14.45 18.16 14.19
CA TYR A 174 14.28 17.37 12.98
C TYR A 174 12.83 17.37 12.49
N LEU A 175 11.90 17.02 13.36
CA LEU A 175 10.49 16.90 13.00
C LEU A 175 9.90 18.23 12.49
N ASN A 176 10.30 19.36 13.09
CA ASN A 176 9.85 20.67 12.65
C ASN A 176 10.41 21.05 11.29
N THR A 177 11.70 20.77 11.06
CA THR A 177 12.37 21.06 9.79
C THR A 177 11.77 20.22 8.67
N GLU A 178 11.60 18.91 8.92
CA GLU A 178 11.06 18.00 7.92
C GLU A 178 9.59 18.29 7.60
N ARG A 179 8.80 18.61 8.62
CA ARG A 179 7.42 19.08 8.42
C ARG A 179 7.35 20.30 7.51
N GLN A 180 8.16 21.31 7.74
CA GLN A 180 8.18 22.52 6.91
C GLN A 180 8.62 22.21 5.47
N HIS A 181 9.60 21.34 5.31
CA HIS A 181 10.05 20.87 4.01
C HIS A 181 8.92 20.16 3.25
N GLN A 182 8.23 19.24 3.90
CA GLN A 182 7.13 18.49 3.26
C GLN A 182 5.91 19.38 2.97
N ILE A 183 5.61 20.38 3.80
CA ILE A 183 4.57 21.39 3.49
C ILE A 183 4.95 22.15 2.21
N ALA A 184 6.20 22.62 2.09
CA ALA A 184 6.63 23.32 0.88
C ALA A 184 6.59 22.43 -0.38
N GLU A 185 6.86 21.13 -0.24
CA GLU A 185 6.75 20.16 -1.33
C GLU A 185 5.27 19.89 -1.71
N VAL A 186 4.37 19.81 -0.74
CA VAL A 186 2.92 19.74 -0.99
C VAL A 186 2.45 20.96 -1.76
N ASP A 187 2.78 22.17 -1.29
CA ASP A 187 2.44 23.42 -1.97
C ASP A 187 3.00 23.50 -3.40
N ARG A 188 4.21 22.96 -3.61
CA ARG A 188 4.84 22.91 -4.94
C ARG A 188 4.04 22.00 -5.88
N HIS A 189 3.64 20.79 -5.41
CA HIS A 189 2.84 19.87 -6.19
C HIS A 189 1.43 20.40 -6.43
N HIS A 190 0.81 21.02 -5.42
CA HIS A 190 -0.49 21.68 -5.58
C HIS A 190 -0.47 22.69 -6.73
N ARG A 191 0.46 23.64 -6.70
CA ARG A 191 0.61 24.63 -7.78
C ARG A 191 0.92 24.01 -9.14
N MET A 192 1.69 22.91 -9.16
CA MET A 192 2.03 22.22 -10.39
C MET A 192 0.81 21.54 -11.02
N TYR A 193 -0.03 20.87 -10.21
CA TYR A 193 -1.15 20.07 -10.70
C TYR A 193 -2.40 20.90 -10.94
N PHE A 194 -2.64 21.90 -10.11
CA PHE A 194 -3.86 22.70 -10.14
C PHE A 194 -3.67 24.13 -10.67
N GLY A 195 -2.46 24.68 -10.66
CA GLY A 195 -2.16 26.07 -10.97
C GLY A 195 -2.34 27.00 -9.77
N GLU A 196 -2.14 28.29 -9.97
CA GLU A 196 -2.19 29.30 -8.89
C GLU A 196 -3.62 29.71 -8.47
N ASP A 197 -4.60 29.48 -9.34
CA ASP A 197 -5.97 30.01 -9.17
C ASP A 197 -6.98 29.01 -8.56
N HIS A 198 -6.53 27.82 -8.14
CA HIS A 198 -7.43 26.76 -7.67
C HIS A 198 -7.50 26.61 -6.14
N ALA A 199 -7.80 27.71 -5.45
CA ALA A 199 -7.88 27.70 -3.99
C ALA A 199 -9.12 26.96 -3.40
N ASP A 200 -10.08 26.53 -4.21
CA ASP A 200 -11.41 26.09 -3.74
C ASP A 200 -11.82 24.65 -4.14
N GLU A 201 -10.96 23.84 -4.80
CA GLU A 201 -11.37 22.52 -5.32
C GLU A 201 -11.49 21.42 -4.25
N HIS A 202 -10.99 21.63 -3.03
CA HIS A 202 -10.98 20.61 -1.98
C HIS A 202 -12.16 20.68 -1.01
N ASP A 203 -13.35 21.17 -1.43
CA ASP A 203 -14.54 21.07 -0.58
C ASP A 203 -15.13 19.66 -0.63
N LEU A 204 -14.43 18.75 0.05
CA LEU A 204 -14.84 17.35 0.21
C LEU A 204 -15.75 17.14 1.43
N ALA A 205 -16.03 18.20 2.20
CA ALA A 205 -16.83 18.10 3.40
C ALA A 205 -18.27 17.64 3.09
N GLY A 206 -18.70 16.58 3.78
CA GLY A 206 -20.02 15.98 3.58
C GLY A 206 -20.16 15.16 2.28
N ARG A 207 -19.11 15.08 1.46
CA ARG A 207 -19.15 14.35 0.18
C ARG A 207 -18.91 12.85 0.37
N HIS A 208 -19.33 12.08 -0.63
CA HIS A 208 -18.86 10.72 -0.85
C HIS A 208 -17.60 10.77 -1.72
N VAL A 209 -16.50 10.20 -1.23
CA VAL A 209 -15.23 10.11 -1.94
C VAL A 209 -14.98 8.66 -2.37
N ILE A 210 -14.65 8.47 -3.65
CA ILE A 210 -14.09 7.23 -4.17
C ILE A 210 -12.58 7.42 -4.22
N LEU A 211 -11.88 6.89 -3.21
CA LEU A 211 -10.43 6.99 -3.08
C LEU A 211 -9.76 5.92 -3.92
N ILE A 212 -8.91 6.32 -4.87
CA ILE A 212 -8.30 5.42 -5.85
C ILE A 212 -6.78 5.48 -5.78
N ASP A 213 -6.17 4.30 -5.83
CA ASP A 213 -4.74 4.10 -6.06
C ASP A 213 -4.52 3.01 -7.11
N GLU A 214 -3.29 2.86 -7.62
CA GLU A 214 -2.91 1.83 -8.60
C GLU A 214 -2.82 0.41 -8.02
N GLY A 215 -2.76 0.30 -6.70
CA GLY A 215 -2.70 -0.95 -5.94
C GLY A 215 -2.14 -0.72 -4.55
N LEU A 216 -2.34 -1.69 -3.66
CA LEU A 216 -1.94 -1.58 -2.26
C LEU A 216 -1.06 -2.73 -1.83
N SER A 217 0.23 -2.47 -1.61
CA SER A 217 1.19 -3.40 -1.01
C SER A 217 1.27 -3.28 0.52
N ASP A 218 1.02 -2.09 1.06
CA ASP A 218 0.99 -1.82 2.50
C ASP A 218 -0.15 -0.85 2.85
N ALA A 219 -0.60 -0.90 4.11
CA ALA A 219 -1.70 -0.09 4.59
C ALA A 219 -1.30 1.34 4.96
N GLY A 220 -0.02 1.59 5.25
CA GLY A 220 0.40 2.81 5.94
C GLY A 220 0.05 4.12 5.22
N SER A 221 0.38 4.22 3.93
CA SER A 221 0.07 5.43 3.13
C SER A 221 -1.44 5.62 2.97
N MET A 222 -2.17 4.51 2.78
CA MET A 222 -3.62 4.57 2.60
C MET A 222 -4.35 4.92 3.90
N GLU A 223 -3.89 4.43 5.05
CA GLU A 223 -4.43 4.82 6.37
C GLU A 223 -4.30 6.33 6.62
N VAL A 224 -3.15 6.92 6.26
CA VAL A 224 -2.96 8.36 6.36
C VAL A 224 -3.89 9.11 5.42
N SER A 225 -4.07 8.62 4.20
CA SER A 225 -5.01 9.19 3.22
C SER A 225 -6.46 9.18 3.74
N ILE A 226 -6.90 8.05 4.28
CA ILE A 226 -8.22 7.89 4.88
C ILE A 226 -8.38 8.85 6.08
N HIS A 227 -7.40 8.90 6.96
CA HIS A 227 -7.42 9.80 8.12
C HIS A 227 -7.54 11.27 7.70
N ALA A 228 -6.79 11.69 6.69
CA ALA A 228 -6.86 13.05 6.16
C ALA A 228 -8.24 13.37 5.56
N LEU A 229 -8.81 12.46 4.77
CA LEU A 229 -10.18 12.64 4.24
C LEU A 229 -11.21 12.75 5.35
N ARG A 230 -11.07 11.99 6.46
CA ARG A 230 -11.94 12.15 7.64
C ARG A 230 -11.76 13.52 8.31
N GLN A 231 -10.55 14.04 8.40
CA GLN A 231 -10.29 15.38 8.93
C GLN A 231 -10.86 16.49 8.02
N LEU A 232 -10.89 16.26 6.70
CA LEU A 232 -11.58 17.14 5.74
C LEU A 232 -13.10 17.02 5.80
N GLY A 233 -13.65 16.20 6.69
CA GLY A 233 -15.09 16.06 6.89
C GLY A 233 -15.80 15.22 5.84
N VAL A 234 -15.09 14.38 5.10
CA VAL A 234 -15.68 13.43 4.13
C VAL A 234 -16.67 12.53 4.85
N ALA A 235 -17.89 12.44 4.31
CA ALA A 235 -18.97 11.67 4.92
C ALA A 235 -18.81 10.15 4.66
N ILE A 236 -18.49 9.78 3.43
CA ILE A 236 -18.36 8.37 3.00
C ILE A 236 -17.07 8.22 2.20
N ILE A 237 -16.31 7.17 2.50
CA ILE A 237 -15.12 6.79 1.74
C ILE A 237 -15.35 5.39 1.17
N THR A 238 -15.35 5.28 -0.15
CA THR A 238 -15.20 3.99 -0.85
C THR A 238 -13.75 3.89 -1.33
N LEU A 239 -13.00 2.94 -0.81
CA LEU A 239 -11.67 2.62 -1.33
C LEU A 239 -11.83 1.74 -2.57
N ALA A 240 -11.22 2.14 -3.69
CA ALA A 240 -11.30 1.39 -4.93
C ALA A 240 -9.90 1.21 -5.54
N VAL A 241 -9.44 -0.04 -5.66
CA VAL A 241 -8.10 -0.37 -6.15
C VAL A 241 -8.13 -1.58 -7.07
N PRO A 242 -7.28 -1.63 -8.09
CA PRO A 242 -7.17 -2.79 -8.98
C PRO A 242 -6.68 -4.04 -8.25
N VAL A 243 -5.67 -3.90 -7.40
CA VAL A 243 -5.03 -5.04 -6.74
C VAL A 243 -4.58 -4.67 -5.33
N ALA A 244 -4.72 -5.61 -4.41
CA ALA A 244 -4.21 -5.43 -3.04
C ALA A 244 -3.87 -6.78 -2.39
N SER A 245 -2.98 -6.77 -1.39
CA SER A 245 -2.79 -7.92 -0.53
C SER A 245 -3.96 -8.08 0.44
N GLN A 246 -4.27 -9.34 0.81
CA GLN A 246 -5.32 -9.62 1.79
C GLN A 246 -5.04 -8.92 3.12
N ASP A 247 -3.80 -8.98 3.60
CA ASP A 247 -3.40 -8.38 4.88
C ASP A 247 -3.60 -6.86 4.89
N THR A 248 -3.31 -6.19 3.77
CA THR A 248 -3.51 -4.75 3.60
C THR A 248 -5.00 -4.40 3.62
N LEU A 249 -5.84 -5.16 2.92
CA LEU A 249 -7.28 -4.94 2.92
C LEU A 249 -7.89 -5.15 4.30
N ASP A 250 -7.46 -6.19 5.02
CA ASP A 250 -7.95 -6.48 6.38
C ASP A 250 -7.59 -5.35 7.36
N ALA A 251 -6.44 -4.69 7.19
CA ALA A 251 -6.04 -3.54 8.00
C ALA A 251 -6.85 -2.25 7.72
N ILE A 252 -7.44 -2.13 6.52
CA ILE A 252 -8.11 -0.91 6.06
C ILE A 252 -9.63 -1.04 6.11
N ARG A 253 -10.18 -2.23 5.94
CA ARG A 253 -11.61 -2.48 5.74
C ARG A 253 -12.52 -1.80 6.77
N ASP A 254 -12.13 -1.80 8.04
CA ASP A 254 -12.92 -1.20 9.13
C ASP A 254 -12.78 0.34 9.22
N LYS A 255 -11.98 0.96 8.33
CA LYS A 255 -11.71 2.42 8.34
C LYS A 255 -12.49 3.16 7.26
N VAL A 256 -13.13 2.44 6.35
CA VAL A 256 -13.92 2.96 5.23
C VAL A 256 -15.28 2.30 5.18
N GLU A 257 -16.25 2.91 4.50
CA GLU A 257 -17.61 2.37 4.38
C GLU A 257 -17.69 1.24 3.36
N ASP A 258 -16.85 1.29 2.32
CA ASP A 258 -16.83 0.23 1.31
C ASP A 258 -15.44 0.04 0.71
N VAL A 259 -15.16 -1.17 0.23
CA VAL A 259 -13.91 -1.52 -0.45
C VAL A 259 -14.22 -2.29 -1.72
N VAL A 260 -13.78 -1.75 -2.84
CA VAL A 260 -13.80 -2.39 -4.16
C VAL A 260 -12.37 -2.73 -4.56
N CYS A 261 -12.07 -4.01 -4.64
CA CYS A 261 -10.77 -4.53 -5.08
C CYS A 261 -11.02 -5.57 -6.17
N LEU A 262 -10.39 -5.41 -7.35
CA LEU A 262 -10.61 -6.32 -8.47
C LEU A 262 -9.89 -7.64 -8.27
N SER A 263 -8.68 -7.60 -7.71
CA SER A 263 -7.85 -8.78 -7.49
C SER A 263 -7.19 -8.80 -6.12
N ILE A 264 -7.22 -9.97 -5.50
CA ILE A 264 -6.56 -10.27 -4.23
C ILE A 264 -5.73 -11.53 -4.44
N PRO A 265 -4.54 -11.42 -5.02
CA PRO A 265 -3.73 -12.59 -5.36
C PRO A 265 -3.23 -13.29 -4.08
N PRO A 266 -3.20 -14.62 -4.06
CA PRO A 266 -2.74 -15.39 -2.90
C PRO A 266 -1.26 -15.18 -2.59
N SER A 267 -0.47 -14.71 -3.54
CA SER A 267 0.92 -14.28 -3.38
C SER A 267 1.06 -12.92 -4.03
N PHE A 268 0.97 -11.89 -3.22
CA PHE A 268 1.17 -10.52 -3.62
C PHE A 268 2.65 -10.25 -3.84
N GLY A 269 3.20 -9.70 -4.68
CA GLY A 269 4.58 -9.23 -4.85
C GLY A 269 4.61 -7.73 -4.69
N ASP A 270 5.05 -7.06 -5.74
CA ASP A 270 4.90 -5.63 -5.90
C ASP A 270 3.66 -5.33 -6.76
N VAL A 271 3.09 -4.14 -6.61
CA VAL A 271 1.94 -3.70 -7.41
C VAL A 271 2.20 -3.85 -8.91
N GLY A 272 3.41 -3.54 -9.36
CA GLY A 272 3.81 -3.64 -10.76
C GLY A 272 3.78 -5.05 -11.36
N ASP A 273 3.88 -6.10 -10.54
CA ASP A 273 3.85 -7.50 -11.00
C ASP A 273 2.47 -7.88 -11.60
N HIS A 274 1.44 -7.08 -11.36
CA HIS A 274 0.07 -7.31 -11.81
C HIS A 274 -0.29 -6.56 -13.10
N TYR A 275 0.68 -5.85 -13.69
CA TYR A 275 0.52 -5.07 -14.92
C TYR A 275 1.51 -5.54 -15.98
N GLU A 276 1.07 -5.66 -17.24
CA GLU A 276 1.97 -5.96 -18.37
C GLU A 276 2.91 -4.78 -18.67
N ASP A 277 2.36 -3.56 -18.64
CA ASP A 277 3.10 -2.31 -18.79
C ASP A 277 2.87 -1.40 -17.59
N PHE A 278 3.97 -1.13 -16.83
CA PHE A 278 3.92 -0.37 -15.58
C PHE A 278 4.99 0.74 -15.53
N PRO A 279 5.03 1.67 -16.51
CA PRO A 279 5.98 2.78 -16.48
C PRO A 279 5.69 3.72 -15.31
N GLU A 280 6.71 4.43 -14.85
CA GLU A 280 6.52 5.47 -13.83
C GLU A 280 5.61 6.57 -14.37
N THR A 281 4.53 6.88 -13.63
CA THR A 281 3.66 8.02 -13.92
C THR A 281 4.40 9.32 -13.54
N THR A 282 4.58 10.20 -14.51
CA THR A 282 5.29 11.47 -14.32
C THR A 282 4.35 12.58 -13.84
N ASP A 283 4.92 13.67 -13.26
CA ASP A 283 4.14 14.86 -12.93
C ASP A 283 3.46 15.47 -14.17
N GLN A 284 4.08 15.35 -15.35
CA GLN A 284 3.49 15.81 -16.60
C GLN A 284 2.27 14.97 -17.00
N ASP A 285 2.28 13.66 -16.75
CA ASP A 285 1.13 12.80 -16.97
C ASP A 285 -0.03 13.19 -16.06
N VAL A 286 0.25 13.48 -14.81
CA VAL A 286 -0.76 13.96 -13.83
C VAL A 286 -1.42 15.25 -14.34
N VAL A 287 -0.63 16.26 -14.71
CA VAL A 287 -1.13 17.53 -15.24
C VAL A 287 -1.97 17.33 -16.50
N ARG A 288 -1.51 16.47 -17.43
CA ARG A 288 -2.22 16.15 -18.66
C ARG A 288 -3.58 15.52 -18.37
N LEU A 289 -3.62 14.48 -17.54
CA LEU A 289 -4.84 13.74 -17.21
C LEU A 289 -5.87 14.61 -16.48
N LEU A 290 -5.44 15.44 -15.51
CA LEU A 290 -6.32 16.40 -14.84
C LEU A 290 -6.90 17.43 -15.83
N THR A 291 -6.06 17.95 -16.73
CA THR A 291 -6.52 18.91 -17.73
C THR A 291 -7.57 18.29 -18.66
N GLU A 292 -7.37 17.03 -19.03
CA GLU A 292 -8.31 16.28 -19.88
C GLU A 292 -9.61 15.97 -19.13
N ALA A 293 -9.56 15.56 -17.86
CA ALA A 293 -10.74 15.32 -17.03
C ALA A 293 -11.62 16.59 -16.93
N ARG A 294 -11.03 17.74 -16.58
CA ARG A 294 -11.73 19.03 -16.50
C ARG A 294 -12.35 19.46 -17.83
N ARG A 295 -11.68 19.16 -18.94
CA ARG A 295 -12.22 19.45 -20.26
C ARG A 295 -13.46 18.60 -20.57
N SER A 296 -13.43 17.33 -20.19
CA SER A 296 -14.56 16.43 -20.38
C SER A 296 -15.78 16.84 -19.54
N GLU A 297 -15.57 17.22 -18.28
CA GLU A 297 -16.62 17.72 -17.40
C GLU A 297 -17.33 18.98 -17.94
N ARG A 298 -16.56 19.92 -18.51
CA ARG A 298 -17.13 21.15 -19.13
C ARG A 298 -17.97 20.87 -20.37
N LEU A 299 -17.84 19.71 -20.98
CA LEU A 299 -18.64 19.32 -22.15
C LEU A 299 -19.92 18.58 -21.75
N LEU A 300 -20.01 18.09 -20.52
CA LEU A 300 -21.18 17.38 -19.99
C LEU A 300 -22.16 18.31 -19.27
N ASN A 301 -21.71 19.50 -18.83
CA ASN A 301 -22.49 20.57 -18.19
C ASN A 301 -22.85 21.67 -19.20
#